data_c17bc809df19bb9538e449597ead1658
#
_entry.id   c17bc809df19bb9538e449597ead1658
#
_cell.length_a   1.000
_cell.length_b   1.000
_cell.length_c   1.000
_cell.angle_alpha   90.00
_cell.angle_beta   90.00
_cell.angle_gamma   90.00
#
_symmetry.space_group_name_H-M   'P 1'
#
loop_
_entity.id
_entity.type
_entity.pdbx_description
1 polymer ?
#
loop_
_entity_poly.entity_id
_entity_poly.type
_entity_poly.pdbx_seq_one_letter_code
_entity_poly.pdbx_strand_id
1 'polypeptide(L)'
;NKDDKIIYIGKAKNLRVRVRSYFQNQKHQSSKTITMMKNAHNLEWIVVENEVEALLTEANLIKEYRPRYNVLMKDDKSYPYIQITNEPFPQVLLTRKVNKDDSKYYGPFTDAHRLRKILKVLHKVFPIRSCSYYLDDRVIMERKVTLCLDYHIKRCEGPCEGLVSEKEYREMINHVASFMKGDTNKIERYIESKMKHASKNMLYEDAAKHRDQLNAVQGFSSRKSQTRVMLEDRDIFALASKNDIGIMVIIRIRNGFIYSREKISLQNLFGSESDTFKTVITRFYMGSNLIPSFILLPKKPDNHNDLLSWLCMEKGAKVRFEY
;
A
#
# COMPACT_ATOMS: atom_id res chain seq x y z
N ASN A 1 -25.62 -22.13 -8.96
CA ASN A 1 -25.73 -23.48 -9.53
C ASN A 1 -26.86 -24.27 -8.86
N LYS A 2 -26.95 -25.57 -9.11
CA LYS A 2 -27.96 -26.46 -8.50
C LYS A 2 -27.88 -26.51 -6.96
N ASP A 3 -26.73 -26.23 -6.38
CA ASP A 3 -26.47 -26.28 -4.94
C ASP A 3 -26.52 -24.87 -4.32
N ASP A 4 -27.24 -23.92 -4.92
CA ASP A 4 -27.34 -22.49 -4.54
C ASP A 4 -26.01 -21.78 -4.34
N LYS A 5 -24.92 -22.30 -4.91
CA LYS A 5 -23.61 -21.72 -4.83
C LYS A 5 -23.41 -20.68 -5.94
N ILE A 6 -22.96 -19.48 -5.59
CA ILE A 6 -22.60 -18.42 -6.55
C ILE A 6 -21.38 -18.89 -7.35
N ILE A 7 -21.52 -18.96 -8.68
CA ILE A 7 -20.48 -19.42 -9.59
C ILE A 7 -19.84 -18.31 -10.42
N TYR A 8 -20.53 -17.18 -10.57
CA TYR A 8 -20.05 -16.01 -11.29
C TYR A 8 -20.69 -14.73 -10.76
N ILE A 9 -19.94 -13.65 -10.71
CA ILE A 9 -20.36 -12.30 -10.38
C ILE A 9 -19.86 -11.37 -11.47
N GLY A 10 -20.69 -10.41 -11.90
CA GLY A 10 -20.32 -9.44 -12.90
C GLY A 10 -21.18 -8.20 -12.84
N LYS A 11 -20.65 -7.07 -13.33
CA LYS A 11 -21.37 -5.80 -13.42
C LYS A 11 -21.81 -5.46 -14.84
N ALA A 12 -22.83 -4.63 -14.96
CA ALA A 12 -23.25 -4.04 -16.24
C ALA A 12 -23.97 -2.72 -16.03
N LYS A 13 -23.82 -1.79 -16.99
CA LYS A 13 -24.66 -0.56 -17.07
C LYS A 13 -26.13 -0.90 -17.32
N ASN A 14 -26.38 -1.92 -18.12
CA ASN A 14 -27.71 -2.46 -18.40
C ASN A 14 -27.72 -3.96 -18.21
N LEU A 15 -28.28 -4.41 -17.09
CA LEU A 15 -28.34 -5.81 -16.70
C LEU A 15 -29.12 -6.67 -17.70
N ARG A 16 -30.26 -6.16 -18.25
CA ARG A 16 -31.06 -6.88 -19.22
C ARG A 16 -30.28 -7.19 -20.51
N VAL A 17 -29.53 -6.22 -21.03
CA VAL A 17 -28.68 -6.40 -22.22
C VAL A 17 -27.57 -7.39 -21.92
N ARG A 18 -26.92 -7.26 -20.75
CA ARG A 18 -25.82 -8.14 -20.34
C ARG A 18 -26.28 -9.56 -20.18
N VAL A 19 -27.41 -9.82 -19.50
CA VAL A 19 -27.94 -11.17 -19.31
C VAL A 19 -28.33 -11.77 -20.65
N ARG A 20 -29.03 -11.04 -21.51
CA ARG A 20 -29.37 -11.51 -22.86
C ARG A 20 -28.14 -11.91 -23.68
N SER A 21 -27.02 -11.21 -23.56
CA SER A 21 -25.78 -11.52 -24.29
C SER A 21 -25.22 -12.91 -23.96
N TYR A 22 -25.50 -13.46 -22.80
CA TYR A 22 -25.11 -14.84 -22.43
C TYR A 22 -25.94 -15.92 -23.12
N PHE A 23 -27.16 -15.59 -23.59
CA PHE A 23 -28.05 -16.52 -24.28
C PHE A 23 -28.01 -16.36 -25.81
N GLN A 24 -27.39 -15.28 -26.31
CA GLN A 24 -27.27 -15.01 -27.74
C GLN A 24 -25.94 -15.53 -28.30
N ASN A 25 -25.97 -16.16 -29.49
CA ASN A 25 -24.81 -16.51 -30.33
C ASN A 25 -23.68 -17.29 -29.62
N GLN A 26 -23.91 -18.54 -29.32
CA GLN A 26 -22.89 -19.46 -28.74
C GLN A 26 -21.60 -19.60 -29.59
N LYS A 27 -21.66 -19.31 -30.91
CA LYS A 27 -20.51 -19.43 -31.82
C LYS A 27 -19.38 -18.43 -31.56
N HIS A 28 -19.66 -17.30 -30.88
CA HIS A 28 -18.67 -16.25 -30.55
C HIS A 28 -18.38 -16.14 -29.04
N GLN A 29 -18.94 -17.05 -28.23
CA GLN A 29 -18.69 -17.05 -26.80
C GLN A 29 -17.44 -17.86 -26.43
N SER A 30 -16.72 -17.40 -25.40
CA SER A 30 -15.60 -18.18 -24.86
C SER A 30 -16.07 -19.52 -24.30
N SER A 31 -15.22 -20.53 -24.35
CA SER A 31 -15.48 -21.85 -23.76
C SER A 31 -15.85 -21.76 -22.27
N LYS A 32 -15.31 -20.78 -21.56
CA LYS A 32 -15.67 -20.41 -20.18
C LYS A 32 -17.14 -20.04 -20.06
N THR A 33 -17.60 -19.09 -20.89
CA THR A 33 -18.98 -18.59 -20.85
C THR A 33 -19.97 -19.71 -21.14
N ILE A 34 -19.66 -20.56 -22.13
CA ILE A 34 -20.51 -21.73 -22.45
C ILE A 34 -20.58 -22.70 -21.26
N THR A 35 -19.45 -23.01 -20.63
CA THR A 35 -19.42 -23.92 -19.47
C THR A 35 -20.10 -23.29 -18.26
N MET A 36 -19.92 -22.01 -18.01
CA MET A 36 -20.59 -21.26 -16.96
C MET A 36 -22.12 -21.32 -17.13
N MET A 37 -22.61 -21.04 -18.32
CA MET A 37 -24.04 -21.05 -18.63
C MET A 37 -24.67 -22.44 -18.51
N LYS A 38 -23.96 -23.53 -18.82
CA LYS A 38 -24.41 -24.89 -18.57
C LYS A 38 -24.61 -25.19 -17.08
N ASN A 39 -23.88 -24.54 -16.20
CA ASN A 39 -23.93 -24.73 -14.74
C ASN A 39 -24.76 -23.64 -14.02
N ALA A 40 -25.23 -22.62 -14.72
CA ALA A 40 -26.07 -21.58 -14.16
C ALA A 40 -27.52 -22.04 -14.08
N HIS A 41 -28.17 -21.96 -12.91
CA HIS A 41 -29.54 -22.33 -12.68
C HIS A 41 -30.40 -21.17 -12.22
N ASN A 42 -29.82 -20.20 -11.52
CA ASN A 42 -30.52 -19.04 -11.01
C ASN A 42 -29.69 -17.78 -11.25
N LEU A 43 -30.36 -16.64 -11.24
CA LEU A 43 -29.75 -15.33 -11.42
C LEU A 43 -30.32 -14.37 -10.36
N GLU A 44 -29.43 -13.71 -9.65
CA GLU A 44 -29.73 -12.63 -8.72
C GLU A 44 -29.10 -11.33 -9.21
N TRP A 45 -29.67 -10.18 -8.85
CA TRP A 45 -29.14 -8.88 -9.21
C TRP A 45 -29.26 -7.88 -8.08
N ILE A 46 -28.32 -6.95 -8.04
CA ILE A 46 -28.26 -5.81 -7.13
C ILE A 46 -28.20 -4.55 -8.00
N VAL A 47 -29.08 -3.61 -7.74
CA VAL A 47 -29.06 -2.29 -8.38
C VAL A 47 -28.32 -1.32 -7.49
N VAL A 48 -27.36 -0.59 -8.05
CA VAL A 48 -26.52 0.40 -7.36
C VAL A 48 -26.62 1.75 -8.08
N GLU A 49 -26.21 2.84 -7.43
CA GLU A 49 -26.44 4.20 -7.92
C GLU A 49 -25.54 4.60 -9.09
N ASN A 50 -24.33 4.07 -9.17
CA ASN A 50 -23.34 4.45 -10.19
C ASN A 50 -22.37 3.32 -10.54
N GLU A 51 -21.57 3.53 -11.61
CA GLU A 51 -20.63 2.55 -12.14
C GLU A 51 -19.47 2.24 -11.18
N VAL A 52 -19.05 3.21 -10.37
CA VAL A 52 -17.98 3.03 -9.36
C VAL A 52 -18.48 2.12 -8.25
N GLU A 53 -19.69 2.35 -7.76
CA GLU A 53 -20.31 1.50 -6.75
C GLU A 53 -20.50 0.07 -7.28
N ALA A 54 -20.95 -0.08 -8.56
CA ALA A 54 -21.05 -1.38 -9.22
C ALA A 54 -19.68 -2.10 -9.29
N LEU A 55 -18.58 -1.38 -9.55
CA LEU A 55 -17.23 -1.92 -9.60
C LEU A 55 -16.78 -2.44 -8.22
N LEU A 56 -17.02 -1.65 -7.17
CA LEU A 56 -16.62 -2.00 -5.81
C LEU A 56 -17.47 -3.15 -5.25
N THR A 57 -18.78 -3.14 -5.52
CA THR A 57 -19.69 -4.21 -5.13
C THR A 57 -19.30 -5.53 -5.79
N GLU A 58 -19.04 -5.54 -7.11
CA GLU A 58 -18.52 -6.71 -7.83
C GLU A 58 -17.26 -7.25 -7.16
N ALA A 59 -16.28 -6.39 -6.89
CA ALA A 59 -15.01 -6.79 -6.30
C ALA A 59 -15.13 -7.34 -4.87
N ASN A 60 -16.01 -6.75 -4.04
CA ASN A 60 -16.30 -7.22 -2.69
C ASN A 60 -16.97 -8.60 -2.70
N LEU A 61 -18.00 -8.76 -3.53
CA LEU A 61 -18.71 -10.04 -3.66
C LEU A 61 -17.80 -11.16 -4.20
N ILE A 62 -16.92 -10.86 -5.17
CA ILE A 62 -15.92 -11.83 -5.65
C ILE A 62 -14.95 -12.22 -4.53
N LYS A 63 -14.54 -11.28 -3.67
CA LYS A 63 -13.67 -11.56 -2.52
C LYS A 63 -14.35 -12.46 -1.51
N GLU A 64 -15.64 -12.23 -1.23
CA GLU A 64 -16.45 -12.95 -0.25
C GLU A 64 -16.79 -14.35 -0.73
N TYR A 65 -17.41 -14.48 -1.91
CA TYR A 65 -17.95 -15.74 -2.42
C TYR A 65 -16.94 -16.58 -3.21
N ARG A 66 -15.83 -16.02 -3.65
CA ARG A 66 -14.79 -16.68 -4.45
C ARG A 66 -15.33 -17.53 -5.60
N PRO A 67 -16.15 -16.96 -6.51
CA PRO A 67 -16.86 -17.74 -7.52
C PRO A 67 -15.91 -18.40 -8.51
N ARG A 68 -16.23 -19.63 -8.92
CA ARG A 68 -15.37 -20.46 -9.79
C ARG A 68 -15.05 -19.81 -11.13
N TYR A 69 -15.96 -19.02 -11.70
CA TYR A 69 -15.78 -18.39 -13.01
C TYR A 69 -15.32 -16.94 -12.94
N ASN A 70 -14.90 -16.43 -11.79
CA ASN A 70 -14.21 -15.15 -11.69
C ASN A 70 -12.70 -15.35 -11.51
N VAL A 71 -11.93 -14.35 -11.92
CA VAL A 71 -10.48 -14.30 -11.63
C VAL A 71 -10.29 -14.22 -10.12
N LEU A 72 -9.56 -15.17 -9.55
CA LEU A 72 -9.25 -15.23 -8.14
C LEU A 72 -7.78 -14.92 -7.89
N MET A 73 -7.52 -14.00 -6.99
CA MET A 73 -6.18 -13.75 -6.45
C MET A 73 -5.92 -14.75 -5.33
N LYS A 74 -4.92 -15.61 -5.52
CA LYS A 74 -4.49 -16.61 -4.54
C LYS A 74 -3.39 -16.01 -3.67
N ASP A 75 -3.68 -14.94 -2.95
CA ASP A 75 -2.73 -14.35 -2.03
C ASP A 75 -3.38 -14.13 -0.66
N ASP A 76 -3.20 -15.12 0.21
CA ASP A 76 -3.53 -15.03 1.64
C ASP A 76 -2.33 -14.51 2.45
N LYS A 77 -1.25 -14.09 1.81
CA LYS A 77 -0.09 -13.53 2.49
C LYS A 77 -0.41 -12.11 2.93
N SER A 78 -0.62 -11.93 4.22
CA SER A 78 -0.68 -10.62 4.83
C SER A 78 0.72 -9.99 4.76
N TYR A 79 0.89 -9.04 3.86
CA TYR A 79 2.14 -8.29 3.74
C TYR A 79 2.33 -7.35 4.92
N PRO A 80 3.57 -7.16 5.39
CA PRO A 80 3.84 -6.22 6.46
C PRO A 80 3.77 -4.77 5.99
N TYR A 81 3.34 -3.91 6.92
CA TYR A 81 3.29 -2.46 6.82
C TYR A 81 4.14 -1.83 7.91
N ILE A 82 4.63 -0.62 7.68
CA ILE A 82 5.06 0.28 8.74
C ILE A 82 3.86 1.13 9.12
N GLN A 83 3.46 1.08 10.38
CA GLN A 83 2.41 1.91 10.97
C GLN A 83 3.06 3.05 11.76
N ILE A 84 2.58 4.27 11.56
CA ILE A 84 2.78 5.39 12.47
C ILE A 84 1.45 5.57 13.19
N THR A 85 1.44 5.35 14.51
CA THR A 85 0.20 5.40 15.31
C THR A 85 -0.36 6.81 15.40
N ASN A 86 -1.68 6.91 15.59
CA ASN A 86 -2.36 8.18 15.78
C ASN A 86 -2.51 8.45 17.29
N GLU A 87 -1.48 8.98 17.91
CA GLU A 87 -1.43 9.35 19.33
C GLU A 87 -0.53 10.59 19.52
N PRO A 88 -0.55 11.29 20.67
CA PRO A 88 0.26 12.49 20.89
C PRO A 88 1.75 12.28 20.61
N PHE A 89 2.30 11.16 21.07
CA PHE A 89 3.67 10.74 20.78
C PHE A 89 3.66 9.43 19.95
N PRO A 90 3.54 9.51 18.61
CA PRO A 90 3.37 8.35 17.76
C PRO A 90 4.50 7.34 17.86
N GLN A 91 4.15 6.05 17.78
CA GLN A 91 5.08 4.94 17.59
C GLN A 91 5.25 4.62 16.11
N VAL A 92 6.37 4.00 15.78
CA VAL A 92 6.65 3.46 14.43
C VAL A 92 6.79 1.95 14.53
N LEU A 93 5.77 1.23 14.08
CA LEU A 93 5.62 -0.20 14.29
C LEU A 93 5.59 -0.98 12.97
N LEU A 94 6.00 -2.24 13.04
CA LEU A 94 5.76 -3.21 11.97
C LEU A 94 4.44 -3.94 12.27
N THR A 95 3.49 -3.85 11.36
CA THR A 95 2.21 -4.55 11.47
C THR A 95 1.87 -5.30 10.18
N ARG A 96 0.99 -6.30 10.27
CA ARG A 96 0.38 -6.96 9.12
C ARG A 96 -1.13 -6.67 9.02
N LYS A 97 -1.66 -5.98 10.04
CA LYS A 97 -3.06 -5.58 10.07
C LYS A 97 -3.16 -4.09 9.83
N VAL A 98 -4.06 -3.68 8.96
CA VAL A 98 -4.45 -2.28 8.76
C VAL A 98 -5.78 -2.10 9.47
N ASN A 99 -5.78 -1.27 10.50
CA ASN A 99 -6.97 -0.95 11.26
C ASN A 99 -7.54 0.40 10.77
N LYS A 100 -8.83 0.64 11.03
CA LYS A 100 -9.46 1.95 10.81
C LYS A 100 -9.31 2.81 12.07
N ASP A 101 -8.09 3.22 12.37
CA ASP A 101 -7.71 3.92 13.61
C ASP A 101 -7.00 5.26 13.35
N ASP A 102 -7.19 5.85 12.17
CA ASP A 102 -6.54 7.08 11.70
C ASP A 102 -4.99 7.04 11.73
N SER A 103 -4.39 5.89 12.02
CA SER A 103 -2.95 5.68 11.89
C SER A 103 -2.50 5.74 10.44
N LYS A 104 -1.26 6.16 10.21
CA LYS A 104 -0.68 6.18 8.85
C LYS A 104 0.03 4.86 8.56
N TYR A 105 -0.39 4.19 7.50
CA TYR A 105 0.20 2.92 7.07
C TYR A 105 1.02 3.12 5.79
N TYR A 106 2.25 2.59 5.81
CA TYR A 106 3.17 2.59 4.67
C TYR A 106 3.43 1.14 4.25
N GLY A 107 3.14 0.81 3.02
CA GLY A 107 3.24 -0.55 2.49
C GLY A 107 2.13 -0.84 1.47
N PRO A 108 1.81 -2.10 1.17
CA PRO A 108 2.46 -3.31 1.72
C PRO A 108 3.88 -3.51 1.20
N PHE A 109 4.74 -4.13 2.03
CA PHE A 109 6.09 -4.51 1.64
C PHE A 109 6.20 -6.02 1.45
N THR A 110 6.81 -6.46 0.36
CA THR A 110 6.97 -7.89 0.06
C THR A 110 8.13 -8.54 0.80
N ASP A 111 9.13 -7.75 1.18
CA ASP A 111 10.34 -8.21 1.85
C ASP A 111 10.38 -7.73 3.30
N ALA A 112 9.94 -8.61 4.22
CA ALA A 112 9.97 -8.34 5.66
C ALA A 112 11.39 -8.15 6.22
N HIS A 113 12.42 -8.76 5.60
CA HIS A 113 13.80 -8.59 6.03
C HIS A 113 14.31 -7.17 5.68
N ARG A 114 14.02 -6.72 4.46
CA ARG A 114 14.32 -5.35 4.04
C ARG A 114 13.60 -4.34 4.92
N LEU A 115 12.34 -4.60 5.26
CA LEU A 115 11.54 -3.74 6.12
C LEU A 115 12.14 -3.60 7.54
N ARG A 116 12.59 -4.71 8.13
CA ARG A 116 13.28 -4.68 9.42
C ARG A 116 14.60 -3.87 9.36
N LYS A 117 15.32 -3.94 8.23
CA LYS A 117 16.51 -3.10 8.01
C LYS A 117 16.13 -1.60 7.94
N ILE A 118 15.03 -1.27 7.27
CA ILE A 118 14.52 0.10 7.23
C ILE A 118 14.20 0.60 8.65
N LEU A 119 13.45 -0.18 9.44
CA LEU A 119 13.15 0.18 10.82
C LEU A 119 14.39 0.36 11.68
N LYS A 120 15.41 -0.51 11.53
CA LYS A 120 16.69 -0.35 12.23
C LYS A 120 17.38 0.97 11.87
N VAL A 121 17.35 1.38 10.59
CA VAL A 121 17.88 2.66 10.16
C VAL A 121 17.08 3.82 10.76
N LEU A 122 15.77 3.74 10.75
CA LEU A 122 14.89 4.76 11.34
C LEU A 122 15.17 4.94 12.84
N HIS A 123 15.24 3.86 13.62
CA HIS A 123 15.57 3.94 15.05
C HIS A 123 17.03 4.36 15.33
N LYS A 124 17.94 4.19 14.37
CA LYS A 124 19.30 4.71 14.49
C LYS A 124 19.35 6.23 14.23
N VAL A 125 18.54 6.71 13.31
CA VAL A 125 18.48 8.11 12.87
C VAL A 125 17.61 8.95 13.78
N PHE A 126 16.47 8.43 14.18
CA PHE A 126 15.46 9.11 14.97
C PHE A 126 15.28 8.44 16.33
N PRO A 127 15.31 9.19 17.43
CA PRO A 127 15.11 8.67 18.79
C PRO A 127 13.61 8.41 19.05
N ILE A 128 13.04 7.47 18.30
CA ILE A 128 11.61 7.10 18.36
C ILE A 128 11.39 6.18 19.56
N ARG A 129 10.37 6.47 20.37
CA ARG A 129 10.03 5.60 21.50
C ARG A 129 9.65 4.18 21.07
N SER A 130 10.07 3.20 21.85
CA SER A 130 9.77 1.78 21.64
C SER A 130 8.66 1.26 22.58
N CYS A 131 8.36 1.99 23.67
CA CYS A 131 7.37 1.62 24.66
C CYS A 131 5.94 1.67 24.13
N SER A 132 5.07 0.79 24.65
CA SER A 132 3.67 0.65 24.22
C SER A 132 2.68 1.49 25.05
N TYR A 133 3.16 2.33 25.96
CA TYR A 133 2.28 3.18 26.76
C TYR A 133 1.61 4.25 25.90
N TYR A 134 0.33 4.48 26.12
CA TYR A 134 -0.33 5.67 25.56
C TYR A 134 0.09 6.87 26.41
N LEU A 135 0.80 7.81 25.80
CA LEU A 135 1.35 8.99 26.46
C LEU A 135 0.49 10.19 26.09
N ASP A 136 -0.28 10.67 27.05
CA ASP A 136 -0.99 11.95 27.01
C ASP A 136 -0.48 12.88 28.12
N ASP A 137 -0.93 14.13 28.12
CA ASP A 137 -0.55 15.13 29.13
C ASP A 137 -0.83 14.65 30.56
N ARG A 138 -1.91 13.88 30.74
CA ARG A 138 -2.30 13.36 32.06
C ARG A 138 -1.30 12.33 32.57
N VAL A 139 -0.91 11.38 31.73
CA VAL A 139 0.08 10.33 32.06
C VAL A 139 1.44 10.95 32.39
N ILE A 140 1.82 12.01 31.65
CA ILE A 140 3.08 12.74 31.85
C ILE A 140 3.05 13.54 33.14
N MET A 141 1.98 14.31 33.40
CA MET A 141 1.84 15.11 34.62
C MET A 141 1.78 14.25 35.90
N GLU A 142 1.09 13.14 35.85
CA GLU A 142 0.98 12.20 36.98
C GLU A 142 2.24 11.31 37.15
N ARG A 143 3.24 11.43 36.27
CA ARG A 143 4.50 10.64 36.27
C ARG A 143 4.27 9.14 36.39
N LYS A 144 3.24 8.62 35.69
CA LYS A 144 2.89 7.20 35.74
C LYS A 144 3.92 6.28 35.10
N VAL A 145 4.78 6.82 34.26
CA VAL A 145 5.81 6.07 33.53
C VAL A 145 7.15 6.75 33.76
N THR A 146 8.14 5.97 34.19
CA THR A 146 9.51 6.44 34.38
C THR A 146 10.38 6.21 33.13
N LEU A 147 11.51 6.92 33.06
CA LEU A 147 12.48 6.77 31.97
C LEU A 147 12.98 5.32 31.88
N CYS A 148 12.97 4.79 30.70
CA CYS A 148 13.42 3.43 30.40
C CYS A 148 14.86 3.41 29.88
N LEU A 149 15.41 2.20 29.68
CA LEU A 149 16.77 2.00 29.16
C LEU A 149 17.00 2.72 27.83
N ASP A 150 15.99 2.77 26.93
CA ASP A 150 16.13 3.41 25.63
C ASP A 150 16.42 4.92 25.71
N TYR A 151 15.94 5.59 26.77
CA TYR A 151 16.33 6.97 27.04
C TYR A 151 17.83 7.06 27.42
N HIS A 152 18.28 6.26 28.37
CA HIS A 152 19.65 6.29 28.85
C HIS A 152 20.68 5.95 27.77
N ILE A 153 20.33 5.09 26.81
CA ILE A 153 21.17 4.79 25.64
C ILE A 153 20.91 5.70 24.44
N LYS A 154 20.22 6.84 24.64
CA LYS A 154 19.94 7.88 23.64
C LYS A 154 19.17 7.39 22.41
N ARG A 155 18.31 6.37 22.59
CA ARG A 155 17.39 5.85 21.55
C ARG A 155 15.98 6.44 21.62
N CYS A 156 15.67 7.13 22.70
CA CYS A 156 14.40 7.82 22.95
C CYS A 156 14.68 9.16 23.61
N GLU A 157 13.83 10.17 23.36
CA GLU A 157 13.97 11.52 23.95
C GLU A 157 13.19 11.68 25.26
N GLY A 158 12.61 10.61 25.81
CA GLY A 158 11.92 10.62 27.12
C GLY A 158 10.59 11.38 27.14
N PRO A 159 9.70 11.22 26.17
CA PRO A 159 8.39 11.89 26.17
C PRO A 159 7.53 11.49 27.38
N CYS A 160 7.78 10.34 27.99
CA CYS A 160 7.05 9.85 29.16
C CYS A 160 7.24 10.72 30.42
N GLU A 161 8.33 11.48 30.51
CA GLU A 161 8.58 12.46 31.59
C GLU A 161 8.58 13.92 31.09
N GLY A 162 8.06 14.15 29.87
CA GLY A 162 7.95 15.49 29.30
C GLY A 162 9.26 16.13 28.89
N LEU A 163 10.32 15.36 28.66
CA LEU A 163 11.65 15.86 28.29
C LEU A 163 11.72 16.35 26.85
N VAL A 164 10.71 16.03 26.03
CA VAL A 164 10.49 16.53 24.69
C VAL A 164 9.03 16.93 24.53
N SER A 165 8.75 18.05 23.89
CA SER A 165 7.39 18.50 23.63
C SER A 165 6.72 17.66 22.55
N GLU A 166 5.37 17.57 22.60
CA GLU A 166 4.60 16.87 21.55
C GLU A 166 4.91 17.46 20.17
N LYS A 167 5.06 18.77 20.05
CA LYS A 167 5.34 19.46 18.80
C LYS A 167 6.67 19.00 18.19
N GLU A 168 7.74 19.02 18.98
CA GLU A 168 9.08 18.59 18.53
C GLU A 168 9.09 17.12 18.16
N TYR A 169 8.43 16.30 18.97
CA TYR A 169 8.34 14.86 18.67
C TYR A 169 7.56 14.60 17.37
N ARG A 170 6.45 15.30 17.14
CA ARG A 170 5.68 15.21 15.88
C ARG A 170 6.45 15.72 14.67
N GLU A 171 7.29 16.75 14.81
CA GLU A 171 8.19 17.20 13.74
C GLU A 171 9.16 16.09 13.36
N MET A 172 9.76 15.41 14.33
CA MET A 172 10.61 14.23 14.08
C MET A 172 9.84 13.12 13.36
N ILE A 173 8.62 12.79 13.80
CA ILE A 173 7.76 11.79 13.14
C ILE A 173 7.39 12.19 11.71
N ASN A 174 7.22 13.49 11.42
CA ASN A 174 7.00 13.97 10.05
C ASN A 174 8.22 13.73 9.14
N HIS A 175 9.44 13.82 9.67
CA HIS A 175 10.64 13.41 8.94
C HIS A 175 10.65 11.89 8.67
N VAL A 176 10.25 11.06 9.64
CA VAL A 176 10.07 9.61 9.44
C VAL A 176 9.05 9.33 8.34
N ALA A 177 7.91 10.03 8.36
CA ALA A 177 6.87 9.92 7.33
C ALA A 177 7.39 10.31 5.93
N SER A 178 8.22 11.37 5.85
CA SER A 178 8.87 11.80 4.60
C SER A 178 9.85 10.75 4.08
N PHE A 179 10.62 10.12 4.99
CA PHE A 179 11.51 9.00 4.64
C PHE A 179 10.72 7.82 4.04
N MET A 180 9.59 7.49 4.66
CA MET A 180 8.73 6.40 4.18
C MET A 180 8.12 6.69 2.81
N LYS A 181 7.90 7.97 2.48
CA LYS A 181 7.48 8.42 1.15
C LYS A 181 8.64 8.46 0.13
N GLY A 182 9.89 8.20 0.56
CA GLY A 182 11.07 8.19 -0.30
C GLY A 182 11.78 9.54 -0.44
N ASP A 183 11.33 10.58 0.25
CA ASP A 183 11.98 11.91 0.26
C ASP A 183 13.16 11.92 1.24
N THR A 184 14.27 11.30 0.82
CA THR A 184 15.49 11.23 1.64
C THR A 184 16.25 12.56 1.67
N ASN A 185 16.08 13.42 0.66
CA ASN A 185 16.81 14.68 0.56
C ASN A 185 16.49 15.65 1.71
N LYS A 186 15.23 15.71 2.15
CA LYS A 186 14.83 16.55 3.30
C LYS A 186 15.50 16.10 4.58
N ILE A 187 15.59 14.79 4.77
CA ILE A 187 16.18 14.18 5.96
C ILE A 187 17.69 14.37 5.95
N GLU A 188 18.34 14.16 4.82
CA GLU A 188 19.77 14.39 4.67
C GLU A 188 20.13 15.84 5.03
N ARG A 189 19.39 16.81 4.52
CA ARG A 189 19.56 18.25 4.86
C ARG A 189 19.32 18.53 6.35
N TYR A 190 18.28 17.92 6.93
CA TYR A 190 17.99 18.07 8.35
C TYR A 190 19.12 17.54 9.23
N ILE A 191 19.61 16.33 8.96
CA ILE A 191 20.71 15.72 9.72
C ILE A 191 21.99 16.51 9.50
N GLU A 192 22.26 16.94 8.26
CA GLU A 192 23.43 17.75 7.94
C GLU A 192 23.42 19.10 8.68
N SER A 193 22.26 19.75 8.79
CA SER A 193 22.12 20.98 9.57
C SER A 193 22.41 20.76 11.06
N LYS A 194 21.88 19.67 11.66
CA LYS A 194 22.19 19.31 13.05
C LYS A 194 23.66 18.99 13.25
N MET A 195 24.27 18.27 12.32
CA MET A 195 25.72 17.97 12.36
C MET A 195 26.57 19.25 12.34
N LYS A 196 26.27 20.18 11.43
CA LYS A 196 26.96 21.46 11.33
C LYS A 196 26.77 22.31 12.58
N HIS A 197 25.56 22.35 13.14
CA HIS A 197 25.26 23.08 14.38
C HIS A 197 26.03 22.51 15.57
N ALA A 198 26.03 21.18 15.75
CA ALA A 198 26.79 20.52 16.80
C ALA A 198 28.30 20.79 16.66
N SER A 199 28.83 20.70 15.45
CA SER A 199 30.24 20.99 15.17
C SER A 199 30.62 22.47 15.50
N LYS A 200 29.74 23.41 15.13
CA LYS A 200 29.94 24.86 15.42
C LYS A 200 29.96 25.15 16.93
N ASN A 201 29.19 24.39 17.71
CA ASN A 201 29.13 24.50 19.16
C ASN A 201 30.18 23.61 19.88
N MET A 202 31.15 23.06 19.15
CA MET A 202 32.21 22.18 19.66
C MET A 202 31.69 20.88 20.32
N LEU A 203 30.43 20.48 20.05
CA LEU A 203 29.82 19.23 20.51
C LEU A 203 30.20 18.09 19.55
N TYR A 204 31.47 17.69 19.58
CA TYR A 204 32.02 16.76 18.57
C TYR A 204 31.44 15.36 18.63
N GLU A 205 31.04 14.86 19.80
CA GLU A 205 30.36 13.56 19.93
C GLU A 205 28.98 13.57 19.22
N ASP A 206 28.21 14.64 19.41
CA ASP A 206 26.91 14.81 18.74
C ASP A 206 27.09 15.00 17.23
N ALA A 207 28.11 15.77 16.81
CA ALA A 207 28.44 15.91 15.39
C ALA A 207 28.83 14.55 14.76
N ALA A 208 29.62 13.72 15.44
CA ALA A 208 29.97 12.38 14.99
C ALA A 208 28.75 11.47 14.91
N LYS A 209 27.83 11.53 15.89
CA LYS A 209 26.55 10.82 15.86
C LYS A 209 25.71 11.20 14.64
N HIS A 210 25.57 12.50 14.37
CA HIS A 210 24.82 12.97 13.20
C HIS A 210 25.49 12.60 11.88
N ARG A 211 26.82 12.58 11.78
CA ARG A 211 27.54 12.05 10.62
C ARG A 211 27.21 10.59 10.37
N ASP A 212 27.19 9.77 11.42
CA ASP A 212 26.88 8.34 11.30
C ASP A 212 25.43 8.10 10.92
N GLN A 213 24.51 8.95 11.39
CA GLN A 213 23.11 8.97 10.95
C GLN A 213 22.99 9.32 9.46
N LEU A 214 23.71 10.38 9.01
CA LEU A 214 23.74 10.80 7.61
C LEU A 214 24.26 9.66 6.71
N ASN A 215 25.38 9.04 7.08
CA ASN A 215 25.92 7.89 6.36
C ASN A 215 24.94 6.72 6.28
N ALA A 216 24.16 6.45 7.34
CA ALA A 216 23.13 5.41 7.33
C ALA A 216 22.00 5.72 6.35
N VAL A 217 21.53 6.95 6.28
CA VAL A 217 20.51 7.42 5.31
C VAL A 217 21.05 7.37 3.88
N GLN A 218 22.24 7.88 3.65
CA GLN A 218 22.91 7.86 2.34
C GLN A 218 23.19 6.43 1.87
N GLY A 219 23.66 5.55 2.74
CA GLY A 219 23.85 4.14 2.44
C GLY A 219 22.55 3.39 2.11
N PHE A 220 21.41 3.88 2.61
CA PHE A 220 20.10 3.40 2.19
C PHE A 220 19.68 4.01 0.85
N SER A 221 19.98 5.28 0.63
CA SER A 221 19.68 6.04 -0.60
C SER A 221 20.53 5.58 -1.79
N SER A 222 21.83 5.37 -1.61
CA SER A 222 22.78 4.99 -2.69
C SER A 222 22.61 3.56 -3.20
N ARG A 223 22.05 2.65 -2.39
CA ARG A 223 21.63 1.31 -2.84
C ARG A 223 20.34 1.32 -3.67
N LYS A 224 19.69 2.47 -3.76
CA LYS A 224 18.61 2.71 -4.72
C LYS A 224 19.25 2.87 -6.09
N SER A 225 19.06 1.84 -6.93
CA SER A 225 19.57 1.72 -8.30
C SER A 225 19.65 3.06 -9.06
N GLN A 226 20.73 3.25 -9.81
CA GLN A 226 21.07 4.43 -10.61
C GLN A 226 20.09 4.78 -11.76
N THR A 227 18.92 4.16 -11.81
CA THR A 227 17.90 4.44 -12.83
C THR A 227 17.03 5.63 -12.41
N ARG A 228 17.58 6.83 -12.46
CA ARG A 228 16.81 8.09 -12.46
C ARG A 228 16.08 8.25 -13.79
N VAL A 229 15.07 7.44 -14.07
CA VAL A 229 14.36 7.59 -15.34
C VAL A 229 13.17 8.52 -15.25
N MET A 230 12.50 8.68 -14.11
CA MET A 230 11.44 9.70 -13.90
C MET A 230 11.19 9.91 -12.40
N LEU A 231 11.00 11.18 -11.99
CA LEU A 231 10.72 11.55 -10.58
C LEU A 231 9.28 11.25 -10.13
N GLU A 232 8.43 10.82 -11.04
CA GLU A 232 7.01 10.64 -10.78
C GLU A 232 6.69 9.27 -10.19
N ASP A 233 5.72 9.25 -9.29
CA ASP A 233 5.21 8.02 -8.67
C ASP A 233 4.43 7.21 -9.69
N ARG A 234 4.84 5.95 -9.89
CA ARG A 234 4.20 5.02 -10.83
C ARG A 234 4.19 3.60 -10.34
N ASP A 235 3.18 2.87 -10.75
CA ASP A 235 3.07 1.43 -10.54
C ASP A 235 3.00 0.74 -11.90
N ILE A 236 3.78 -0.33 -12.08
CA ILE A 236 3.88 -1.10 -13.31
C ILE A 236 3.29 -2.48 -13.06
N PHE A 237 2.31 -2.86 -13.87
CA PHE A 237 1.69 -4.18 -13.81
C PHE A 237 2.10 -5.00 -15.02
N ALA A 238 2.53 -6.23 -14.79
CA ALA A 238 2.85 -7.19 -15.84
C ALA A 238 2.23 -8.55 -15.49
N LEU A 239 1.57 -9.16 -16.48
CA LEU A 239 0.93 -10.47 -16.35
C LEU A 239 1.69 -11.50 -17.19
N ALA A 240 2.00 -12.62 -16.57
CA ALA A 240 2.40 -13.85 -17.27
C ALA A 240 1.36 -14.92 -16.94
N SER A 241 0.75 -15.51 -17.96
CA SER A 241 -0.29 -16.52 -17.80
C SER A 241 -0.08 -17.73 -18.68
N LYS A 242 -0.52 -18.88 -18.19
CA LYS A 242 -0.55 -20.14 -18.96
C LYS A 242 -1.82 -20.90 -18.56
N ASN A 243 -2.69 -21.16 -19.53
CA ASN A 243 -4.02 -21.75 -19.32
C ASN A 243 -4.87 -20.88 -18.35
N ASP A 244 -5.30 -21.45 -17.25
CA ASP A 244 -6.18 -20.84 -16.25
C ASP A 244 -5.44 -20.26 -15.02
N ILE A 245 -4.11 -20.31 -15.03
CA ILE A 245 -3.26 -19.78 -13.95
C ILE A 245 -2.33 -18.68 -14.47
N GLY A 246 -1.94 -17.77 -13.59
CA GLY A 246 -1.00 -16.72 -13.93
C GLY A 246 -0.33 -16.09 -12.73
N ILE A 247 0.64 -15.24 -13.01
CA ILE A 247 1.34 -14.44 -12.02
C ILE A 247 1.28 -12.99 -12.49
N MET A 248 0.71 -12.14 -11.66
CA MET A 248 0.82 -10.69 -11.80
C MET A 248 2.04 -10.21 -11.04
N VAL A 249 2.91 -9.47 -11.69
CA VAL A 249 4.02 -8.76 -11.05
C VAL A 249 3.67 -7.28 -11.01
N ILE A 250 3.79 -6.68 -9.83
CA ILE A 250 3.54 -5.25 -9.61
C ILE A 250 4.83 -4.63 -9.09
N ILE A 251 5.36 -3.64 -9.81
CA ILE A 251 6.54 -2.88 -9.41
C ILE A 251 6.08 -1.48 -9.07
N ARG A 252 6.32 -1.05 -7.83
CA ARG A 252 6.00 0.31 -7.38
C ARG A 252 7.26 1.17 -7.42
N ILE A 253 7.15 2.30 -8.08
CA ILE A 253 8.20 3.31 -8.16
C ILE A 253 7.69 4.56 -7.42
N ARG A 254 8.51 5.08 -6.50
CA ARG A 254 8.24 6.31 -5.76
C ARG A 254 9.50 7.18 -5.79
N ASN A 255 9.32 8.45 -6.16
CA ASN A 255 10.46 9.40 -6.33
C ASN A 255 11.60 8.82 -7.19
N GLY A 256 11.28 8.11 -8.28
CA GLY A 256 12.24 7.48 -9.19
C GLY A 256 12.91 6.20 -8.67
N PHE A 257 12.50 5.66 -7.53
CA PHE A 257 13.08 4.44 -6.96
C PHE A 257 12.06 3.30 -6.88
N ILE A 258 12.53 2.07 -7.09
CA ILE A 258 11.70 0.88 -6.87
C ILE A 258 11.42 0.75 -5.37
N TYR A 259 10.19 1.10 -4.99
CA TYR A 259 9.70 1.04 -3.62
C TYR A 259 9.35 -0.39 -3.20
N SER A 260 8.62 -1.12 -4.06
CA SER A 260 8.29 -2.53 -3.82
C SER A 260 8.17 -3.30 -5.14
N ARG A 261 8.27 -4.62 -5.02
CA ARG A 261 7.99 -5.58 -6.09
C ARG A 261 7.11 -6.68 -5.51
N GLU A 262 5.92 -6.82 -6.04
CA GLU A 262 4.92 -7.79 -5.56
C GLU A 262 4.65 -8.85 -6.64
N LYS A 263 4.40 -10.07 -6.19
CA LYS A 263 3.96 -11.17 -7.05
C LYS A 263 2.64 -11.69 -6.51
N ILE A 264 1.62 -11.69 -7.35
CA ILE A 264 0.30 -12.17 -7.02
C ILE A 264 0.00 -13.37 -7.90
N SER A 265 -0.27 -14.52 -7.29
CA SER A 265 -0.72 -15.72 -8.02
C SER A 265 -2.19 -15.59 -8.36
N LEU A 266 -2.54 -15.84 -9.61
CA LEU A 266 -3.90 -15.75 -10.13
C LEU A 266 -4.39 -17.12 -10.56
N GLN A 267 -5.68 -17.36 -10.38
CA GLN A 267 -6.39 -18.57 -10.83
C GLN A 267 -7.66 -18.18 -11.59
N ASN A 268 -8.17 -19.13 -12.37
CA ASN A 268 -9.39 -18.95 -13.16
C ASN A 268 -9.26 -17.85 -14.23
N LEU A 269 -8.11 -17.78 -14.90
CA LEU A 269 -7.82 -16.82 -15.97
C LEU A 269 -8.51 -17.23 -17.29
N PHE A 270 -9.79 -17.52 -17.25
CA PHE A 270 -10.56 -17.93 -18.43
C PHE A 270 -11.11 -16.74 -19.25
N GLY A 271 -10.93 -15.51 -18.79
CA GLY A 271 -11.40 -14.28 -19.42
C GLY A 271 -10.33 -13.60 -20.29
N SER A 272 -10.60 -12.35 -20.65
CA SER A 272 -9.63 -11.50 -21.31
C SER A 272 -8.53 -11.03 -20.34
N GLU A 273 -7.33 -10.76 -20.85
CA GLU A 273 -6.30 -10.11 -20.04
C GLU A 273 -6.79 -8.74 -19.51
N SER A 274 -7.59 -8.01 -20.31
CA SER A 274 -8.17 -6.71 -19.93
C SER A 274 -9.08 -6.82 -18.70
N ASP A 275 -9.91 -7.86 -18.61
CA ASP A 275 -10.74 -8.16 -17.42
C ASP A 275 -9.88 -8.57 -16.22
N THR A 276 -8.80 -9.32 -16.47
CA THR A 276 -7.82 -9.68 -15.43
C THR A 276 -7.15 -8.44 -14.85
N PHE A 277 -6.68 -7.50 -15.69
CA PHE A 277 -6.10 -6.24 -15.22
C PHE A 277 -7.11 -5.42 -14.42
N LYS A 278 -8.36 -5.27 -14.89
CA LYS A 278 -9.42 -4.59 -14.15
C LYS A 278 -9.58 -5.19 -12.75
N THR A 279 -9.75 -6.49 -12.67
CA THR A 279 -9.99 -7.20 -11.41
C THR A 279 -8.82 -7.04 -10.44
N VAL A 280 -7.58 -7.21 -10.93
CA VAL A 280 -6.39 -7.09 -10.07
C VAL A 280 -6.20 -5.65 -9.60
N ILE A 281 -6.30 -4.66 -10.48
CA ILE A 281 -6.11 -3.24 -10.13
C ILE A 281 -7.16 -2.82 -9.08
N THR A 282 -8.44 -3.17 -9.30
CA THR A 282 -9.50 -2.84 -8.34
C THR A 282 -9.19 -3.42 -6.97
N ARG A 283 -8.87 -4.71 -6.88
CA ARG A 283 -8.57 -5.37 -5.60
C ARG A 283 -7.28 -4.88 -4.95
N PHE A 284 -6.29 -4.53 -5.76
CA PHE A 284 -4.99 -4.07 -5.28
C PHE A 284 -5.06 -2.70 -4.62
N TYR A 285 -5.82 -1.78 -5.19
CA TYR A 285 -5.97 -0.43 -4.64
C TYR A 285 -7.14 -0.29 -3.66
N MET A 286 -8.04 -1.27 -3.57
CA MET A 286 -9.14 -1.25 -2.61
C MET A 286 -8.61 -1.21 -1.17
N GLY A 287 -8.84 -0.10 -0.47
CA GLY A 287 -8.32 0.17 0.87
C GLY A 287 -6.82 0.56 0.92
N SER A 288 -6.22 0.92 -0.22
CA SER A 288 -4.84 1.40 -0.28
C SER A 288 -4.79 2.93 -0.35
N ASN A 289 -4.07 3.57 0.57
CA ASN A 289 -3.87 5.02 0.59
C ASN A 289 -2.68 5.48 -0.30
N LEU A 290 -2.06 4.56 -1.07
CA LEU A 290 -0.84 4.83 -1.84
C LEU A 290 -1.05 4.62 -3.34
N ILE A 291 -2.01 5.37 -3.92
CA ILE A 291 -2.28 5.35 -5.36
C ILE A 291 -1.30 6.30 -6.07
N PRO A 292 -0.55 5.84 -7.10
CA PRO A 292 0.42 6.66 -7.82
C PRO A 292 -0.26 7.64 -8.78
N SER A 293 0.53 8.52 -9.40
CA SER A 293 0.03 9.40 -10.47
C SER A 293 -0.08 8.68 -11.82
N PHE A 294 0.76 7.65 -12.02
CA PHE A 294 0.81 6.87 -13.24
C PHE A 294 0.72 5.37 -12.95
N ILE A 295 -0.06 4.67 -13.73
CA ILE A 295 -0.17 3.21 -13.70
C ILE A 295 0.13 2.71 -15.11
N LEU A 296 1.23 1.97 -15.27
CA LEU A 296 1.66 1.40 -16.54
C LEU A 296 1.08 -0.01 -16.69
N LEU A 297 0.45 -0.25 -17.82
CA LEU A 297 -0.22 -1.50 -18.16
C LEU A 297 0.17 -1.93 -19.58
N PRO A 298 0.37 -3.22 -19.84
CA PRO A 298 0.64 -3.69 -21.20
C PRO A 298 -0.61 -3.66 -22.08
N LYS A 299 -1.79 -3.54 -21.47
CA LYS A 299 -3.08 -3.56 -22.15
C LYS A 299 -4.11 -2.71 -21.43
N LYS A 300 -5.01 -2.10 -22.18
CA LYS A 300 -6.13 -1.31 -21.64
C LYS A 300 -7.09 -2.23 -20.87
N PRO A 301 -7.38 -1.94 -19.58
CA PRO A 301 -8.32 -2.75 -18.81
C PRO A 301 -9.76 -2.51 -19.25
N ASP A 302 -10.62 -3.50 -19.07
CA ASP A 302 -12.05 -3.36 -19.29
C ASP A 302 -12.63 -2.28 -18.37
N ASN A 303 -13.60 -1.49 -18.87
CA ASN A 303 -14.21 -0.37 -18.14
C ASN A 303 -13.19 0.63 -17.57
N HIS A 304 -12.15 0.94 -18.34
CA HIS A 304 -11.03 1.76 -17.88
C HIS A 304 -11.44 3.14 -17.35
N ASN A 305 -12.51 3.75 -17.91
CA ASN A 305 -13.00 5.05 -17.45
C ASN A 305 -13.54 4.99 -16.02
N ASP A 306 -14.34 3.97 -15.71
CA ASP A 306 -14.91 3.77 -14.37
C ASP A 306 -13.80 3.50 -13.36
N LEU A 307 -12.81 2.69 -13.76
CA LEU A 307 -11.65 2.36 -12.95
C LEU A 307 -10.78 3.60 -12.66
N LEU A 308 -10.54 4.44 -13.68
CA LEU A 308 -9.82 5.71 -13.51
C LEU A 308 -10.58 6.70 -12.63
N SER A 309 -11.89 6.85 -12.84
CA SER A 309 -12.74 7.75 -12.04
C SER A 309 -12.68 7.37 -10.56
N TRP A 310 -12.80 6.08 -10.27
CA TRP A 310 -12.66 5.57 -8.91
C TRP A 310 -11.26 5.83 -8.32
N LEU A 311 -10.19 5.53 -9.06
CA LEU A 311 -8.80 5.75 -8.58
C LEU A 311 -8.51 7.24 -8.33
N CYS A 312 -9.03 8.14 -9.17
CA CYS A 312 -8.90 9.58 -8.97
C CYS A 312 -9.64 10.05 -7.71
N MET A 313 -10.82 9.50 -7.44
CA MET A 313 -11.63 9.80 -6.26
C MET A 313 -10.94 9.30 -4.99
N GLU A 314 -10.48 8.06 -4.97
CA GLU A 314 -9.75 7.48 -3.82
C GLU A 314 -8.44 8.21 -3.52
N LYS A 315 -7.74 8.65 -4.55
CA LYS A 315 -6.48 9.41 -4.39
C LYS A 315 -6.72 10.86 -3.98
N GLY A 316 -7.86 11.44 -4.30
CA GLY A 316 -8.12 12.90 -4.23
C GLY A 316 -7.29 13.72 -5.23
N ALA A 317 -6.73 13.08 -6.28
CA ALA A 317 -5.90 13.71 -7.30
C ALA A 317 -5.91 12.91 -8.61
N LYS A 318 -5.42 13.52 -9.69
CA LYS A 318 -5.39 12.88 -11.02
C LYS A 318 -4.52 11.62 -11.05
N VAL A 319 -5.06 10.55 -11.63
CA VAL A 319 -4.37 9.30 -11.99
C VAL A 319 -4.42 9.13 -13.51
N ARG A 320 -3.40 8.55 -14.11
CA ARG A 320 -3.34 8.26 -15.54
C ARG A 320 -2.89 6.83 -15.78
N PHE A 321 -3.49 6.17 -16.76
CA PHE A 321 -2.96 4.93 -17.33
C PHE A 321 -2.02 5.26 -18.48
N GLU A 322 -0.90 4.52 -18.56
CA GLU A 322 0.04 4.48 -19.67
C GLU A 322 0.12 3.03 -20.19
N TYR A 323 0.30 2.86 -21.54
CA TYR A 323 0.27 1.56 -22.19
C TYR A 323 1.55 1.31 -22.98
#